data_2ba5ad502717fda2a109d42661e52321
#
_entry.id   2ba5ad502717fda2a109d42661e52321
#
_cell.length_a   1.000
_cell.length_b   1.000
_cell.length_c   1.000
_cell.angle_alpha   90.00
_cell.angle_beta   90.00
_cell.angle_gamma   90.00
#
_symmetry.space_group_name_H-M   'P 1'
#
loop_
_entity.id
_entity.type
_entity.pdbx_description
1 polymer ?
#
loop_
_entity_poly.entity_id
_entity_poly.type
_entity_poly.pdbx_seq_one_letter_code
_entity_poly.pdbx_strand_id
1 'polypeptide(L)'
;VANMNIIRPITKADYNALKEIAVESGIGFTSLPVNDELLQRKIDRAETAFNKPNVTEPGDESYLFVMEDTTTGQVVGTTGIEAAVGIDDAFYHYHLSKVVHASRELNIHNTVDILTFCNDYTGVTEICTLFLREQARGGINGRFLSKVRFLFMMEHRERFSETVIAEMRGVSDEEGRSPFWEWLETHFFSMDFPTADYLTGIGNKVFIAELMPKYPIYVNLLSKEAQEVIGEVHDKTRPALQLLEEEGFSCRGYVDIFDAGPTVEANLSHIRTAQSSLKLPVVIDDSAAAQGQTHYIINTSVSDFRAVATEMTVSEEKQVAVLSRQAAAALNVKEGEHVRFAPVTFRD
;
A
#
# COMPACT_ATOMS: atom_id res chain seq x y z
N VAL A 1 26.79 -14.84 11.17
CA VAL A 1 26.19 -14.32 9.91
C VAL A 1 24.92 -13.61 10.33
N ALA A 2 24.87 -12.31 10.17
CA ALA A 2 23.67 -11.55 10.50
C ALA A 2 22.53 -12.00 9.57
N ASN A 3 21.38 -12.32 10.15
CA ASN A 3 20.19 -12.65 9.40
C ASN A 3 19.76 -11.43 8.57
N MET A 4 19.71 -11.58 7.26
CA MET A 4 19.29 -10.51 6.37
C MET A 4 17.97 -10.91 5.71
N ASN A 5 16.93 -10.10 5.95
CA ASN A 5 15.69 -10.21 5.21
C ASN A 5 15.85 -9.51 3.87
N ILE A 6 15.40 -10.15 2.79
CA ILE A 6 15.36 -9.54 1.47
C ILE A 6 13.91 -9.33 1.03
N ILE A 7 13.69 -8.30 0.24
CA ILE A 7 12.44 -8.11 -0.48
C ILE A 7 12.70 -8.38 -1.95
N ARG A 8 11.87 -9.20 -2.55
CA ARG A 8 11.96 -9.64 -3.94
C ARG A 8 10.58 -9.79 -4.56
N PRO A 9 10.48 -9.88 -5.89
CA PRO A 9 9.23 -10.24 -6.54
C PRO A 9 8.71 -11.60 -6.07
N ILE A 10 7.39 -11.73 -5.95
CA ILE A 10 6.77 -13.01 -5.68
C ILE A 10 6.98 -13.98 -6.86
N THR A 11 7.07 -15.27 -6.55
CA THR A 11 7.16 -16.33 -7.56
C THR A 11 6.09 -17.40 -7.30
N LYS A 12 5.89 -18.29 -8.24
CA LYS A 12 4.95 -19.44 -8.09
C LYS A 12 5.29 -20.33 -6.91
N ALA A 13 6.56 -20.42 -6.54
CA ALA A 13 7.01 -21.18 -5.37
C ALA A 13 6.50 -20.59 -4.04
N ASP A 14 6.06 -19.33 -4.04
CA ASP A 14 5.55 -18.63 -2.85
C ASP A 14 4.04 -18.81 -2.63
N TYR A 15 3.36 -19.60 -3.46
CA TYR A 15 1.91 -19.75 -3.40
C TYR A 15 1.40 -20.18 -2.02
N ASN A 16 2.02 -21.21 -1.42
CA ASN A 16 1.61 -21.71 -0.11
C ASN A 16 1.76 -20.63 0.98
N ALA A 17 2.86 -19.88 0.95
CA ALA A 17 3.08 -18.78 1.88
C ALA A 17 2.03 -17.65 1.69
N LEU A 18 1.71 -17.32 0.44
CA LEU A 18 0.69 -16.32 0.14
C LEU A 18 -0.69 -16.74 0.64
N LYS A 19 -1.04 -18.01 0.48
CA LYS A 19 -2.29 -18.58 0.99
C LYS A 19 -2.38 -18.50 2.52
N GLU A 20 -1.30 -18.86 3.21
CA GLU A 20 -1.22 -18.73 4.67
C GLU A 20 -1.40 -17.27 5.12
N ILE A 21 -0.75 -16.33 4.44
CA ILE A 21 -0.88 -14.90 4.71
C ILE A 21 -2.32 -14.43 4.46
N ALA A 22 -2.96 -14.88 3.40
CA ALA A 22 -4.37 -14.55 3.12
C ALA A 22 -5.30 -14.97 4.26
N VAL A 23 -5.09 -16.13 4.84
CA VAL A 23 -5.84 -16.63 6.01
C VAL A 23 -5.52 -15.79 7.25
N GLU A 24 -4.25 -15.53 7.52
CA GLU A 24 -3.79 -14.78 8.70
C GLU A 24 -4.24 -13.30 8.67
N SER A 25 -4.39 -12.69 7.51
CA SER A 25 -4.75 -11.28 7.36
C SER A 25 -6.20 -10.98 7.73
N GLY A 26 -7.09 -11.97 7.65
CA GLY A 26 -8.47 -11.87 8.11
C GLY A 26 -9.40 -11.00 7.25
N ILE A 27 -10.55 -10.67 7.82
CA ILE A 27 -11.61 -9.89 7.16
C ILE A 27 -11.16 -8.43 6.98
N GLY A 28 -11.52 -7.83 5.85
CA GLY A 28 -11.19 -6.44 5.53
C GLY A 28 -9.85 -6.28 4.78
N PHE A 29 -9.10 -7.36 4.57
CA PHE A 29 -7.92 -7.37 3.73
C PHE A 29 -8.29 -7.82 2.31
N THR A 30 -9.02 -6.97 1.61
CA THR A 30 -9.68 -7.25 0.33
C THR A 30 -8.71 -7.67 -0.78
N SER A 31 -7.45 -7.23 -0.72
CA SER A 31 -6.44 -7.55 -1.76
C SER A 31 -5.96 -9.00 -1.74
N LEU A 32 -6.17 -9.74 -0.64
CA LEU A 32 -5.83 -11.16 -0.52
C LEU A 32 -7.03 -11.98 -0.01
N PRO A 33 -8.09 -12.16 -0.80
CA PRO A 33 -9.18 -13.04 -0.41
C PRO A 33 -8.74 -14.50 -0.41
N VAL A 34 -9.31 -15.32 0.48
CA VAL A 34 -9.02 -16.75 0.58
C VAL A 34 -9.68 -17.48 -0.59
N ASN A 35 -9.05 -17.42 -1.75
CA ASN A 35 -9.50 -18.05 -2.99
C ASN A 35 -8.29 -18.49 -3.80
N ASP A 36 -8.11 -19.79 -3.98
CA ASP A 36 -6.91 -20.36 -4.60
C ASP A 36 -6.69 -19.87 -6.03
N GLU A 37 -7.72 -19.82 -6.84
CA GLU A 37 -7.62 -19.39 -8.23
C GLU A 37 -7.21 -17.92 -8.33
N LEU A 38 -7.76 -17.08 -7.47
CA LEU A 38 -7.44 -15.65 -7.45
C LEU A 38 -6.01 -15.39 -6.96
N LEU A 39 -5.56 -16.12 -5.94
CA LEU A 39 -4.19 -16.01 -5.44
C LEU A 39 -3.18 -16.42 -6.51
N GLN A 40 -3.45 -17.47 -7.27
CA GLN A 40 -2.62 -17.87 -8.41
C GLN A 40 -2.59 -16.80 -9.50
N ARG A 41 -3.73 -16.20 -9.84
CA ARG A 41 -3.78 -15.08 -10.80
C ARG A 41 -2.97 -13.88 -10.32
N LYS A 42 -2.99 -13.57 -9.03
CA LYS A 42 -2.18 -12.47 -8.47
C LYS A 42 -0.69 -12.73 -8.66
N ILE A 43 -0.22 -13.94 -8.44
CA ILE A 43 1.17 -14.32 -8.69
C ILE A 43 1.50 -14.21 -10.19
N ASP A 44 0.64 -14.73 -11.05
CA ASP A 44 0.85 -14.67 -12.51
C ASP A 44 0.88 -13.22 -13.02
N ARG A 45 0.00 -12.36 -12.53
CA ARG A 45 -0.01 -10.93 -12.86
C ARG A 45 1.29 -10.25 -12.42
N ALA A 46 1.78 -10.57 -11.22
CA ALA A 46 3.03 -10.01 -10.71
C ALA A 46 4.22 -10.48 -11.57
N GLU A 47 4.32 -11.75 -11.88
CA GLU A 47 5.38 -12.27 -12.75
C GLU A 47 5.36 -11.59 -14.13
N THR A 48 4.18 -11.41 -14.71
CA THR A 48 4.01 -10.69 -15.97
C THR A 48 4.47 -9.25 -15.88
N ALA A 49 4.08 -8.54 -14.82
CA ALA A 49 4.42 -7.13 -14.61
C ALA A 49 5.93 -6.93 -14.44
N PHE A 50 6.58 -7.74 -13.59
CA PHE A 50 8.03 -7.65 -13.37
C PHE A 50 8.84 -8.00 -14.62
N ASN A 51 8.34 -8.82 -15.51
CA ASN A 51 9.02 -9.24 -16.73
C ASN A 51 8.63 -8.42 -17.97
N LYS A 52 7.68 -7.50 -17.84
CA LYS A 52 7.23 -6.65 -18.95
C LYS A 52 8.27 -5.56 -19.24
N PRO A 53 8.90 -5.58 -20.43
CA PRO A 53 9.89 -4.57 -20.80
C PRO A 53 9.22 -3.29 -21.32
N ASN A 54 9.98 -2.18 -21.30
CA ASN A 54 9.64 -0.93 -22.00
C ASN A 54 8.28 -0.34 -21.61
N VAL A 55 7.91 -0.42 -20.33
CA VAL A 55 6.71 0.23 -19.82
C VAL A 55 6.96 1.74 -19.74
N THR A 56 6.15 2.52 -20.43
CA THR A 56 6.26 3.98 -20.54
C THR A 56 5.12 4.74 -19.87
N GLU A 57 4.07 4.03 -19.48
CA GLU A 57 2.91 4.58 -18.78
C GLU A 57 2.32 3.51 -17.83
N PRO A 58 1.68 3.94 -16.73
CA PRO A 58 1.02 2.98 -15.84
C PRO A 58 -0.19 2.33 -16.51
N GLY A 59 -0.31 1.03 -16.35
CA GLY A 59 -1.40 0.22 -16.87
C GLY A 59 -1.93 -0.76 -15.83
N ASP A 60 -2.26 -1.96 -16.27
CA ASP A 60 -2.81 -3.03 -15.42
C ASP A 60 -1.75 -3.81 -14.63
N GLU A 61 -0.50 -3.34 -14.62
CA GLU A 61 0.59 -4.00 -13.91
C GLU A 61 0.32 -4.03 -12.40
N SER A 62 0.52 -5.19 -11.82
CA SER A 62 0.43 -5.44 -10.37
C SER A 62 1.78 -5.97 -9.90
N TYR A 63 2.44 -5.22 -9.02
CA TYR A 63 3.76 -5.59 -8.48
C TYR A 63 3.57 -6.11 -7.07
N LEU A 64 3.68 -7.41 -6.89
CA LEU A 64 3.59 -8.05 -5.58
C LEU A 64 4.97 -8.54 -5.15
N PHE A 65 5.42 -8.04 -4.01
CA PHE A 65 6.71 -8.35 -3.41
C PHE A 65 6.50 -9.24 -2.19
N VAL A 66 7.49 -10.05 -1.89
CA VAL A 66 7.57 -10.81 -0.65
C VAL A 66 8.84 -10.47 0.11
N MET A 67 8.77 -10.53 1.43
CA MET A 67 9.94 -10.49 2.31
C MET A 67 10.31 -11.91 2.67
N GLU A 68 11.54 -12.29 2.36
CA GLU A 68 12.09 -13.60 2.67
C GLU A 68 13.14 -13.49 3.76
N ASP A 69 13.01 -14.31 4.78
CA ASP A 69 14.09 -14.55 5.74
C ASP A 69 15.11 -15.48 5.10
N THR A 70 16.27 -14.95 4.76
CA THR A 70 17.30 -15.71 4.05
C THR A 70 17.91 -16.85 4.86
N THR A 71 17.76 -16.84 6.19
CA THR A 71 18.23 -17.93 7.06
C THR A 71 17.36 -19.16 6.95
N THR A 72 16.05 -18.99 6.89
CA THR A 72 15.06 -20.09 6.87
C THR A 72 14.48 -20.34 5.49
N GLY A 73 14.62 -19.40 4.56
CA GLY A 73 13.95 -19.41 3.26
C GLY A 73 12.45 -19.15 3.33
N GLN A 74 11.92 -18.78 4.50
CA GLN A 74 10.49 -18.53 4.69
C GLN A 74 10.09 -17.11 4.28
N VAL A 75 8.93 -17.02 3.63
CA VAL A 75 8.27 -15.73 3.36
C VAL A 75 7.55 -15.28 4.61
N VAL A 76 7.93 -14.10 5.10
CA VAL A 76 7.41 -13.53 6.36
C VAL A 76 6.52 -12.31 6.17
N GLY A 77 6.42 -11.79 4.97
CA GLY A 77 5.58 -10.63 4.69
C GLY A 77 5.38 -10.37 3.21
N THR A 78 4.43 -9.47 2.93
CA THR A 78 4.11 -9.02 1.58
C THR A 78 3.99 -7.51 1.53
N THR A 79 4.17 -6.94 0.35
CA THR A 79 3.85 -5.55 0.03
C THR A 79 3.57 -5.45 -1.46
N GLY A 80 2.71 -4.55 -1.88
CA GLY A 80 2.28 -4.49 -3.27
C GLY A 80 2.04 -3.08 -3.78
N ILE A 81 2.04 -2.96 -5.10
CA ILE A 81 1.72 -1.74 -5.83
C ILE A 81 0.86 -2.13 -7.03
N GLU A 82 -0.31 -1.49 -7.16
CA GLU A 82 -1.10 -1.50 -8.38
C GLU A 82 -0.73 -0.25 -9.19
N ALA A 83 -0.27 -0.42 -10.41
CA ALA A 83 0.24 0.69 -11.22
C ALA A 83 -0.84 1.72 -11.54
N ALA A 84 -2.03 1.27 -11.93
CA ALA A 84 -3.18 2.14 -12.17
C ALA A 84 -4.47 1.41 -11.83
N VAL A 85 -5.22 1.94 -10.86
CA VAL A 85 -6.50 1.37 -10.45
C VAL A 85 -7.65 1.86 -11.32
N GLY A 86 -8.73 1.09 -11.38
CA GLY A 86 -9.98 1.51 -12.02
C GLY A 86 -9.96 1.51 -13.56
N ILE A 87 -8.96 0.91 -14.20
CA ILE A 87 -8.85 0.83 -15.67
C ILE A 87 -9.68 -0.32 -16.20
N ASP A 88 -9.52 -1.51 -15.65
CA ASP A 88 -10.25 -2.71 -16.09
C ASP A 88 -11.60 -2.83 -15.38
N ASP A 89 -11.59 -2.67 -14.04
CA ASP A 89 -12.76 -2.67 -13.20
C ASP A 89 -12.92 -1.32 -12.51
N ALA A 90 -14.17 -0.88 -12.35
CA ALA A 90 -14.46 0.38 -11.67
C ALA A 90 -13.93 0.39 -10.22
N PHE A 91 -13.35 1.51 -9.83
CA PHE A 91 -12.77 1.73 -8.50
C PHE A 91 -13.57 2.83 -7.80
N TYR A 92 -14.24 2.47 -6.71
CA TYR A 92 -15.25 3.31 -6.08
C TYR A 92 -14.79 3.88 -4.75
N HIS A 93 -15.23 5.12 -4.49
CA HIS A 93 -15.11 5.81 -3.19
C HIS A 93 -16.35 6.62 -2.92
N TYR A 94 -16.55 7.02 -1.66
CA TYR A 94 -17.35 8.17 -1.32
C TYR A 94 -16.43 9.37 -1.09
N HIS A 95 -16.82 10.52 -1.65
CA HIS A 95 -16.16 11.78 -1.35
C HIS A 95 -17.00 12.56 -0.35
N LEU A 96 -16.38 12.94 0.76
CA LEU A 96 -16.99 13.74 1.82
C LEU A 96 -16.84 15.22 1.48
N SER A 97 -17.94 15.93 1.33
CA SER A 97 -17.97 17.36 1.05
C SER A 97 -19.02 18.07 1.91
N LYS A 98 -19.08 19.38 1.83
CA LYS A 98 -19.96 20.20 2.66
C LYS A 98 -21.04 20.87 1.82
N VAL A 99 -22.25 20.96 2.40
CA VAL A 99 -23.35 21.75 1.84
C VAL A 99 -23.84 22.70 2.94
N VAL A 100 -24.07 23.96 2.56
CA VAL A 100 -24.56 24.97 3.45
C VAL A 100 -26.05 25.19 3.22
N HIS A 101 -26.84 25.07 4.27
CA HIS A 101 -28.25 25.41 4.31
C HIS A 101 -28.43 26.68 5.15
N ALA A 102 -28.68 27.82 4.51
CA ALA A 102 -28.71 29.11 5.20
C ALA A 102 -29.91 29.96 4.77
N SER A 103 -30.47 30.69 5.72
CA SER A 103 -31.46 31.74 5.49
C SER A 103 -31.07 32.98 6.30
N ARG A 104 -30.80 34.10 5.62
CA ARG A 104 -30.50 35.36 6.28
C ARG A 104 -31.71 35.92 7.03
N GLU A 105 -32.90 35.78 6.44
CA GLU A 105 -34.16 36.23 7.02
C GLU A 105 -34.44 35.56 8.34
N LEU A 106 -34.19 34.26 8.43
CA LEU A 106 -34.43 33.44 9.64
C LEU A 106 -33.22 33.41 10.58
N ASN A 107 -32.09 34.01 10.17
CA ASN A 107 -30.82 33.93 10.89
C ASN A 107 -30.39 32.47 11.17
N ILE A 108 -30.58 31.59 10.18
CA ILE A 108 -30.20 30.18 10.24
C ILE A 108 -29.02 29.94 9.29
N HIS A 109 -28.02 29.22 9.79
CA HIS A 109 -26.88 28.77 9.00
C HIS A 109 -26.43 27.39 9.47
N ASN A 110 -26.67 26.35 8.66
CA ASN A 110 -26.31 24.97 8.94
C ASN A 110 -25.36 24.45 7.86
N THR A 111 -24.22 23.96 8.28
CA THR A 111 -23.29 23.23 7.41
C THR A 111 -23.44 21.74 7.68
N VAL A 112 -23.73 20.98 6.64
CA VAL A 112 -23.86 19.53 6.73
C VAL A 112 -22.90 18.83 5.79
N ASP A 113 -22.45 17.64 6.17
CA ASP A 113 -21.59 16.82 5.32
C ASP A 113 -22.44 15.91 4.43
N ILE A 114 -21.96 15.71 3.19
CA ILE A 114 -22.56 14.77 2.24
C ILE A 114 -21.49 13.79 1.73
N LEU A 115 -21.91 12.58 1.41
CA LEU A 115 -21.10 11.57 0.74
C LEU A 115 -21.56 11.40 -0.70
N THR A 116 -20.66 11.61 -1.64
CA THR A 116 -20.90 11.46 -3.07
C THR A 116 -20.14 10.25 -3.62
N PHE A 117 -20.87 9.32 -4.20
CA PHE A 117 -20.30 8.13 -4.84
C PHE A 117 -19.54 8.53 -6.10
N CYS A 118 -18.29 8.09 -6.22
CA CYS A 118 -17.42 8.56 -7.29
C CYS A 118 -16.36 7.54 -7.72
N ASN A 119 -15.71 7.85 -8.84
CA ASN A 119 -14.57 7.12 -9.41
C ASN A 119 -13.36 8.05 -9.59
N ASP A 120 -13.16 8.99 -8.70
CA ASP A 120 -12.15 10.07 -8.84
C ASP A 120 -10.72 9.55 -8.89
N TYR A 121 -10.45 8.39 -8.29
CA TYR A 121 -9.11 7.79 -8.28
C TYR A 121 -8.81 6.88 -9.46
N THR A 122 -9.63 6.89 -10.50
CA THR A 122 -9.35 6.11 -11.72
C THR A 122 -7.98 6.49 -12.30
N GLY A 123 -7.12 5.50 -12.50
CA GLY A 123 -5.79 5.68 -13.12
C GLY A 123 -4.67 6.04 -12.15
N VAL A 124 -4.94 6.22 -10.85
CA VAL A 124 -3.87 6.49 -9.87
C VAL A 124 -3.17 5.20 -9.43
N THR A 125 -1.95 5.34 -8.93
CA THR A 125 -1.19 4.23 -8.35
C THR A 125 -1.65 3.96 -6.93
N GLU A 126 -1.85 2.70 -6.58
CA GLU A 126 -2.23 2.28 -5.23
C GLU A 126 -1.15 1.42 -4.60
N ILE A 127 -0.75 1.77 -3.39
CA ILE A 127 0.05 0.89 -2.53
C ILE A 127 -0.89 0.05 -1.67
N CYS A 128 -0.62 -1.25 -1.61
CA CYS A 128 -1.56 -2.23 -1.05
C CYS A 128 -0.84 -3.48 -0.55
N THR A 129 -1.61 -4.43 -0.04
CA THR A 129 -1.16 -5.79 0.31
C THR A 129 0.02 -5.81 1.30
N LEU A 130 0.09 -4.80 2.17
CA LEU A 130 1.11 -4.72 3.22
C LEU A 130 0.69 -5.64 4.38
N PHE A 131 1.43 -6.71 4.57
CA PHE A 131 1.23 -7.64 5.67
C PHE A 131 2.56 -8.19 6.17
N LEU A 132 2.73 -8.23 7.47
CA LEU A 132 3.89 -8.82 8.13
C LEU A 132 3.40 -9.88 9.13
N ARG A 133 3.89 -11.09 8.97
CA ARG A 133 3.55 -12.21 9.86
C ARG A 133 4.04 -11.91 11.28
N GLU A 134 3.32 -12.41 12.27
CA GLU A 134 3.54 -12.09 13.67
C GLU A 134 4.98 -12.34 14.13
N GLN A 135 5.55 -13.47 13.71
CA GLN A 135 6.92 -13.82 14.07
C GLN A 135 8.01 -12.87 13.58
N ALA A 136 7.69 -12.06 12.56
CA ALA A 136 8.62 -11.09 11.98
C ALA A 136 8.36 -9.64 12.43
N ARG A 137 7.34 -9.42 13.25
CA ARG A 137 6.99 -8.10 13.77
C ARG A 137 8.00 -7.64 14.81
N GLY A 138 8.11 -6.34 14.96
CA GLY A 138 9.14 -5.69 15.72
C GLY A 138 10.34 -5.29 14.85
N GLY A 139 11.17 -4.40 15.34
CA GLY A 139 12.28 -3.87 14.55
C GLY A 139 11.81 -3.04 13.34
N ILE A 140 12.53 -3.13 12.23
CA ILE A 140 12.31 -2.29 11.03
C ILE A 140 11.54 -2.99 9.91
N ASN A 141 11.15 -4.25 10.05
CA ASN A 141 10.56 -5.02 8.95
C ASN A 141 9.29 -4.40 8.39
N GLY A 142 8.39 -3.92 9.24
CA GLY A 142 7.16 -3.25 8.80
C GLY A 142 7.44 -1.95 8.04
N ARG A 143 8.38 -1.15 8.54
CA ARG A 143 8.84 0.07 7.86
C ARG A 143 9.50 -0.26 6.52
N PHE A 144 10.33 -1.28 6.50
CA PHE A 144 11.01 -1.72 5.28
C PHE A 144 10.01 -2.13 4.20
N LEU A 145 9.03 -2.98 4.53
CA LEU A 145 7.95 -3.35 3.61
C LEU A 145 7.15 -2.14 3.10
N SER A 146 6.92 -1.16 3.94
CA SER A 146 6.21 0.06 3.53
C SER A 146 7.07 0.91 2.59
N LYS A 147 8.31 1.20 2.97
CA LYS A 147 9.14 2.22 2.31
C LYS A 147 9.84 1.73 1.04
N VAL A 148 10.07 0.44 0.89
CA VAL A 148 10.65 -0.14 -0.34
C VAL A 148 9.83 0.20 -1.59
N ARG A 149 8.52 0.32 -1.44
CA ARG A 149 7.63 0.68 -2.56
C ARG A 149 7.96 2.07 -3.11
N PHE A 150 8.27 3.01 -2.25
CA PHE A 150 8.61 4.38 -2.66
C PHE A 150 9.94 4.46 -3.39
N LEU A 151 10.92 3.66 -2.98
CA LEU A 151 12.19 3.54 -3.71
C LEU A 151 12.00 2.90 -5.09
N PHE A 152 11.20 1.83 -5.16
CA PHE A 152 10.88 1.15 -6.41
C PHE A 152 10.15 2.08 -7.39
N MET A 153 9.13 2.80 -6.91
CA MET A 153 8.39 3.75 -7.74
C MET A 153 9.27 4.92 -8.20
N MET A 154 10.18 5.40 -7.35
CA MET A 154 11.09 6.49 -7.73
C MET A 154 12.11 6.05 -8.79
N GLU A 155 12.64 4.83 -8.68
CA GLU A 155 13.57 4.27 -9.67
C GLU A 155 12.90 3.98 -11.01
N HIS A 156 11.63 3.55 -11.00
CA HIS A 156 10.88 3.15 -12.19
C HIS A 156 9.67 4.06 -12.41
N ARG A 157 9.90 5.34 -12.37
CA ARG A 157 8.88 6.38 -12.31
C ARG A 157 7.88 6.36 -13.45
N GLU A 158 8.33 5.99 -14.64
CA GLU A 158 7.51 5.88 -15.85
C GLU A 158 6.41 4.80 -15.75
N ARG A 159 6.55 3.88 -14.82
CA ARG A 159 5.58 2.79 -14.59
C ARG A 159 4.42 3.18 -13.68
N PHE A 160 4.47 4.38 -13.09
CA PHE A 160 3.53 4.79 -12.04
C PHE A 160 2.94 6.16 -12.28
N SER A 161 1.74 6.38 -11.72
CA SER A 161 1.12 7.69 -11.67
C SER A 161 1.87 8.63 -10.71
N GLU A 162 1.74 9.93 -10.92
CA GLU A 162 2.25 10.92 -9.98
C GLU A 162 1.47 10.92 -8.65
N THR A 163 0.20 10.54 -8.68
CA THR A 163 -0.62 10.40 -7.48
C THR A 163 -0.58 8.96 -6.99
N VAL A 164 -0.25 8.78 -5.72
CA VAL A 164 -0.19 7.49 -5.03
C VAL A 164 -1.20 7.50 -3.89
N ILE A 165 -2.03 6.47 -3.81
CA ILE A 165 -3.03 6.31 -2.76
C ILE A 165 -2.81 5.05 -1.95
N ALA A 166 -3.36 5.05 -0.74
CA ALA A 166 -3.50 3.86 0.11
C ALA A 166 -4.89 3.89 0.76
N GLU A 167 -5.63 2.81 0.61
CA GLU A 167 -6.89 2.61 1.32
C GLU A 167 -6.61 2.03 2.70
N MET A 168 -7.02 2.73 3.76
CA MET A 168 -6.85 2.28 5.13
C MET A 168 -8.13 1.58 5.59
N ARG A 169 -7.99 0.44 6.24
CA ARG A 169 -9.12 -0.31 6.81
C ARG A 169 -9.88 0.56 7.80
N GLY A 170 -11.21 0.61 7.64
CA GLY A 170 -12.10 1.32 8.55
C GLY A 170 -12.44 0.52 9.80
N VAL A 171 -13.29 1.10 10.64
CA VAL A 171 -13.70 0.50 11.92
C VAL A 171 -14.61 -0.70 11.68
N SER A 172 -14.20 -1.84 12.19
CA SER A 172 -15.01 -3.06 12.29
C SER A 172 -14.62 -3.83 13.55
N ASP A 173 -15.54 -4.65 14.06
CA ASP A 173 -15.27 -5.51 15.20
C ASP A 173 -14.60 -6.83 14.77
N GLU A 174 -14.33 -7.72 15.73
CA GLU A 174 -13.67 -9.01 15.48
C GLU A 174 -14.50 -9.95 14.58
N GLU A 175 -15.82 -9.74 14.54
CA GLU A 175 -16.74 -10.50 13.69
C GLU A 175 -16.93 -9.87 12.32
N GLY A 176 -16.22 -8.78 12.03
CA GLY A 176 -16.29 -8.04 10.77
C GLY A 176 -17.52 -7.16 10.63
N ARG A 177 -18.15 -6.77 11.74
CA ARG A 177 -19.28 -5.84 11.71
C ARG A 177 -18.76 -4.42 11.66
N SER A 178 -19.16 -3.67 10.63
CA SER A 178 -18.86 -2.26 10.45
C SER A 178 -20.12 -1.42 10.64
N PRO A 179 -20.13 -0.40 11.52
CA PRO A 179 -21.32 0.44 11.72
C PRO A 179 -21.79 1.16 10.45
N PHE A 180 -20.85 1.57 9.59
CA PHE A 180 -21.17 2.20 8.31
C PHE A 180 -21.83 1.20 7.35
N TRP A 181 -21.26 -0.01 7.23
CA TRP A 181 -21.84 -1.05 6.38
C TRP A 181 -23.20 -1.54 6.90
N GLU A 182 -23.37 -1.66 8.21
CA GLU A 182 -24.66 -2.06 8.81
C GLU A 182 -25.79 -1.12 8.37
N TRP A 183 -25.52 0.18 8.31
CA TRP A 183 -26.49 1.14 7.80
C TRP A 183 -26.77 0.93 6.32
N LEU A 184 -25.75 0.77 5.48
CA LEU A 184 -25.89 0.50 4.05
C LEU A 184 -26.61 -0.82 3.79
N GLU A 185 -26.24 -1.88 4.50
CA GLU A 185 -26.85 -3.20 4.40
C GLU A 185 -28.35 -3.13 4.66
N THR A 186 -28.74 -2.52 5.75
CA THR A 186 -30.15 -2.41 6.15
C THR A 186 -30.99 -1.69 5.09
N HIS A 187 -30.43 -0.70 4.43
CA HIS A 187 -31.18 0.16 3.51
C HIS A 187 -31.05 -0.25 2.04
N PHE A 188 -29.94 -0.87 1.64
CA PHE A 188 -29.64 -1.07 0.22
C PHE A 188 -29.15 -2.47 -0.17
N PHE A 189 -28.46 -3.21 0.69
CA PHE A 189 -27.74 -4.42 0.29
C PHE A 189 -28.30 -5.73 0.84
N SER A 190 -28.75 -5.78 2.06
CA SER A 190 -29.21 -7.01 2.74
C SER A 190 -28.16 -8.12 2.77
N MET A 191 -26.89 -7.76 2.89
CA MET A 191 -25.77 -8.69 3.07
C MET A 191 -24.75 -8.14 4.05
N ASP A 192 -24.06 -9.01 4.80
CA ASP A 192 -23.07 -8.60 5.79
C ASP A 192 -21.75 -8.09 5.18
N PHE A 193 -20.94 -7.40 5.99
CA PHE A 193 -19.66 -6.86 5.57
C PHE A 193 -18.68 -7.94 5.11
N PRO A 194 -18.49 -9.08 5.81
CA PRO A 194 -17.60 -10.14 5.33
C PRO A 194 -17.95 -10.66 3.94
N THR A 195 -19.24 -10.81 3.63
CA THR A 195 -19.71 -11.25 2.31
C THR A 195 -19.40 -10.20 1.24
N ALA A 196 -19.67 -8.91 1.53
CA ALA A 196 -19.38 -7.82 0.61
C ALA A 196 -17.87 -7.68 0.33
N ASP A 197 -17.07 -7.79 1.36
CA ASP A 197 -15.59 -7.75 1.27
C ASP A 197 -15.06 -8.90 0.39
N TYR A 198 -15.53 -10.11 0.64
CA TYR A 198 -15.16 -11.28 -0.17
C TYR A 198 -15.54 -11.14 -1.64
N LEU A 199 -16.78 -10.75 -1.93
CA LEU A 199 -17.26 -10.57 -3.30
C LEU A 199 -16.46 -9.48 -4.05
N THR A 200 -16.11 -8.41 -3.37
CA THR A 200 -15.27 -7.36 -3.93
C THR A 200 -13.86 -7.88 -4.23
N GLY A 201 -13.28 -8.62 -3.30
CA GLY A 201 -11.95 -9.21 -3.43
C GLY A 201 -11.83 -10.19 -4.60
N ILE A 202 -12.86 -10.95 -4.89
CA ILE A 202 -12.89 -11.89 -6.04
C ILE A 202 -13.30 -11.21 -7.37
N GLY A 203 -13.51 -9.87 -7.36
CA GLY A 203 -13.82 -9.11 -8.57
C GLY A 203 -15.30 -9.05 -8.93
N ASN A 204 -16.21 -9.58 -8.10
CA ASN A 204 -17.65 -9.48 -8.34
C ASN A 204 -18.20 -8.15 -7.81
N LYS A 205 -18.06 -7.08 -8.60
CA LYS A 205 -18.46 -5.71 -8.23
C LYS A 205 -19.78 -5.24 -8.85
N VAL A 206 -20.44 -6.08 -9.64
CA VAL A 206 -21.69 -5.70 -10.33
C VAL A 206 -22.76 -5.28 -9.32
N PHE A 207 -22.87 -5.97 -8.17
CA PHE A 207 -23.82 -5.65 -7.13
C PHE A 207 -23.66 -4.23 -6.59
N ILE A 208 -22.43 -3.68 -6.58
CA ILE A 208 -22.16 -2.31 -6.13
C ILE A 208 -22.92 -1.30 -7.00
N ALA A 209 -22.74 -1.42 -8.32
CA ALA A 209 -23.41 -0.53 -9.28
C ALA A 209 -24.93 -0.65 -9.25
N GLU A 210 -25.43 -1.84 -8.95
CA GLU A 210 -26.88 -2.10 -8.89
C GLU A 210 -27.56 -1.61 -7.60
N LEU A 211 -26.87 -1.73 -6.49
CA LEU A 211 -27.47 -1.56 -5.15
C LEU A 211 -27.05 -0.28 -4.41
N MET A 212 -25.94 0.35 -4.80
CA MET A 212 -25.49 1.59 -4.15
C MET A 212 -26.47 2.75 -4.31
N PRO A 213 -26.56 3.64 -3.29
CA PRO A 213 -27.34 4.86 -3.39
C PRO A 213 -26.90 5.70 -4.59
N LYS A 214 -27.86 6.08 -5.44
CA LYS A 214 -27.62 6.83 -6.67
C LYS A 214 -27.52 8.35 -6.48
N TYR A 215 -27.94 8.83 -5.31
CA TYR A 215 -27.91 10.23 -4.94
C TYR A 215 -26.98 10.46 -3.77
N PRO A 216 -26.42 11.69 -3.59
CA PRO A 216 -25.60 12.00 -2.45
C PRO A 216 -26.31 11.70 -1.13
N ILE A 217 -25.56 11.20 -0.14
CA ILE A 217 -26.06 10.84 1.17
C ILE A 217 -25.76 11.98 2.14
N TYR A 218 -26.78 12.53 2.78
CA TYR A 218 -26.59 13.45 3.89
C TYR A 218 -26.11 12.68 5.13
N VAL A 219 -24.90 13.01 5.60
CA VAL A 219 -24.27 12.31 6.72
C VAL A 219 -25.10 12.40 8.00
N ASN A 220 -25.74 13.56 8.25
CA ASN A 220 -26.59 13.75 9.43
C ASN A 220 -27.88 12.93 9.44
N LEU A 221 -28.21 12.26 8.32
CA LEU A 221 -29.36 11.33 8.25
C LEU A 221 -28.93 9.87 8.50
N LEU A 222 -27.63 9.58 8.57
CA LEU A 222 -27.13 8.27 8.95
C LEU A 222 -27.37 8.00 10.44
N SER A 223 -27.27 6.74 10.85
CA SER A 223 -27.20 6.40 12.27
C SER A 223 -26.01 7.11 12.92
N LYS A 224 -26.11 7.41 14.20
CA LYS A 224 -25.04 8.05 14.95
C LYS A 224 -23.74 7.23 14.90
N GLU A 225 -23.88 5.91 15.03
CA GLU A 225 -22.77 4.96 14.99
C GLU A 225 -22.07 4.98 13.62
N ALA A 226 -22.82 5.06 12.52
CA ALA A 226 -22.26 5.18 11.18
C ALA A 226 -21.54 6.52 10.98
N GLN A 227 -22.10 7.62 11.47
CA GLN A 227 -21.48 8.95 11.39
C GLN A 227 -20.12 8.99 12.10
N GLU A 228 -20.00 8.37 13.26
CA GLU A 228 -18.80 8.41 14.11
C GLU A 228 -17.59 7.68 13.50
N VAL A 229 -17.82 6.75 12.58
CA VAL A 229 -16.72 5.95 11.98
C VAL A 229 -16.27 6.44 10.61
N ILE A 230 -16.93 7.43 10.03
CA ILE A 230 -16.53 7.98 8.72
C ILE A 230 -15.13 8.60 8.82
N GLY A 231 -14.19 8.10 8.03
CA GLY A 231 -12.82 8.57 8.03
C GLY A 231 -11.96 8.08 9.20
N GLU A 232 -12.49 7.18 10.02
CA GLU A 232 -11.75 6.58 11.13
C GLU A 232 -11.08 5.28 10.70
N VAL A 233 -9.83 5.09 11.12
CA VAL A 233 -9.04 3.90 10.80
C VAL A 233 -9.24 2.84 11.88
N HIS A 234 -9.19 1.57 11.47
CA HIS A 234 -9.16 0.43 12.40
C HIS A 234 -7.91 0.50 13.29
N ASP A 235 -8.05 0.18 14.58
CA ASP A 235 -6.93 0.28 15.55
C ASP A 235 -5.70 -0.51 15.12
N LYS A 236 -5.87 -1.69 14.55
CA LYS A 236 -4.75 -2.52 14.05
C LYS A 236 -4.05 -1.93 12.81
N THR A 237 -4.70 -1.01 12.11
CA THR A 237 -4.16 -0.36 10.92
C THR A 237 -3.54 1.01 11.23
N ARG A 238 -3.76 1.53 12.44
CA ARG A 238 -3.23 2.82 12.87
C ARG A 238 -1.71 2.94 12.72
N PRO A 239 -0.88 1.94 13.07
CA PRO A 239 0.56 2.02 12.85
C PRO A 239 0.94 2.19 11.36
N ALA A 240 0.25 1.51 10.45
CA ALA A 240 0.49 1.64 9.01
C ALA A 240 0.11 3.03 8.51
N LEU A 241 -1.00 3.60 8.98
CA LEU A 241 -1.39 4.97 8.67
C LEU A 241 -0.34 5.97 9.14
N GLN A 242 0.17 5.81 10.35
CA GLN A 242 1.19 6.70 10.90
C GLN A 242 2.45 6.70 10.03
N LEU A 243 2.90 5.55 9.56
CA LEU A 243 4.05 5.45 8.64
C LEU A 243 3.81 6.24 7.34
N LEU A 244 2.59 6.21 6.83
CA LEU A 244 2.24 6.96 5.61
C LEU A 244 2.13 8.47 5.87
N GLU A 245 1.57 8.87 6.99
CA GLU A 245 1.50 10.29 7.38
C GLU A 245 2.91 10.89 7.53
N GLU A 246 3.85 10.16 8.11
CA GLU A 246 5.27 10.55 8.20
C GLU A 246 5.91 10.77 6.81
N GLU A 247 5.42 10.07 5.80
CA GLU A 247 5.88 10.20 4.41
C GLU A 247 5.21 11.35 3.65
N GLY A 248 4.19 11.98 4.23
CA GLY A 248 3.48 13.09 3.61
C GLY A 248 2.11 12.73 3.02
N PHE A 249 1.61 11.53 3.27
CA PHE A 249 0.24 11.15 2.89
C PHE A 249 -0.79 11.84 3.76
N SER A 250 -1.91 12.23 3.18
CA SER A 250 -3.05 12.80 3.89
C SER A 250 -4.38 12.38 3.27
N CYS A 251 -5.43 12.36 4.08
CA CYS A 251 -6.79 12.13 3.61
C CYS A 251 -7.37 13.42 3.02
N ARG A 252 -7.93 13.33 1.81
CA ARG A 252 -8.59 14.44 1.13
C ARG A 252 -10.10 14.26 1.03
N GLY A 253 -10.69 13.55 2.00
CA GLY A 253 -12.13 13.35 2.10
C GLY A 253 -12.66 12.14 1.37
N TYR A 254 -11.80 11.30 0.82
CA TYR A 254 -12.23 10.05 0.20
C TYR A 254 -12.23 8.93 1.23
N VAL A 255 -13.33 8.18 1.27
CA VAL A 255 -13.52 7.08 2.20
C VAL A 255 -14.00 5.83 1.47
N ASP A 256 -13.71 4.69 2.06
CA ASP A 256 -14.13 3.39 1.54
C ASP A 256 -15.66 3.27 1.53
N ILE A 257 -16.20 2.66 0.49
CA ILE A 257 -17.65 2.53 0.31
C ILE A 257 -18.29 1.48 1.23
N PHE A 258 -17.49 0.62 1.88
CA PHE A 258 -18.01 -0.43 2.75
C PHE A 258 -17.86 -0.10 4.24
N ASP A 259 -16.68 0.32 4.68
CA ASP A 259 -16.40 0.58 6.09
C ASP A 259 -16.12 2.04 6.41
N ALA A 260 -16.13 2.92 5.40
CA ALA A 260 -15.82 4.34 5.50
C ALA A 260 -14.41 4.64 6.02
N GLY A 261 -13.48 3.70 5.92
CA GLY A 261 -12.07 3.93 6.22
C GLY A 261 -11.47 4.98 5.30
N PRO A 262 -10.47 5.76 5.77
CA PRO A 262 -9.90 6.84 4.99
C PRO A 262 -9.00 6.32 3.88
N THR A 263 -9.06 6.96 2.71
CA THR A 263 -8.04 6.83 1.66
C THR A 263 -7.09 8.00 1.79
N VAL A 264 -5.80 7.72 1.88
CA VAL A 264 -4.75 8.73 1.96
C VAL A 264 -3.97 8.80 0.66
N GLU A 265 -3.49 9.98 0.31
CA GLU A 265 -2.79 10.22 -0.94
C GLU A 265 -1.57 11.10 -0.77
N ALA A 266 -0.62 10.96 -1.69
CA ALA A 266 0.52 11.85 -1.84
C ALA A 266 0.94 11.92 -3.31
N ASN A 267 1.62 12.99 -3.68
CA ASN A 267 2.35 13.06 -4.95
C ASN A 267 3.68 12.30 -4.78
N LEU A 268 4.01 11.41 -5.73
CA LEU A 268 5.23 10.60 -5.67
C LEU A 268 6.50 11.43 -5.43
N SER A 269 6.60 12.58 -6.08
CA SER A 269 7.76 13.49 -5.91
C SER A 269 7.88 14.09 -4.51
N HIS A 270 6.81 14.12 -3.74
CA HIS A 270 6.75 14.71 -2.40
C HIS A 270 6.75 13.66 -1.29
N ILE A 271 6.75 12.38 -1.62
CA ILE A 271 6.91 11.30 -0.64
C ILE A 271 8.32 11.39 -0.07
N ARG A 272 8.44 11.51 1.25
CA ARG A 272 9.71 11.78 1.94
C ARG A 272 10.82 10.82 1.56
N THR A 273 10.58 9.52 1.62
CA THR A 273 11.57 8.49 1.24
C THR A 273 11.95 8.58 -0.24
N ALA A 274 11.00 8.80 -1.14
CA ALA A 274 11.28 8.97 -2.57
C ALA A 274 12.12 10.22 -2.84
N GLN A 275 11.71 11.36 -2.29
CA GLN A 275 12.37 12.64 -2.48
C GLN A 275 13.81 12.67 -1.91
N SER A 276 14.03 12.03 -0.77
CA SER A 276 15.34 11.97 -0.11
C SER A 276 16.25 10.88 -0.64
N SER A 277 15.74 9.99 -1.50
CA SER A 277 16.55 8.89 -2.04
C SER A 277 17.64 9.39 -2.98
N LEU A 278 18.77 8.67 -2.95
CA LEU A 278 19.90 8.90 -3.84
C LEU A 278 20.19 7.64 -4.66
N LYS A 279 20.76 7.85 -5.83
CA LYS A 279 21.20 6.77 -6.72
C LYS A 279 22.69 6.95 -7.00
N LEU A 280 23.50 6.00 -6.57
CA LEU A 280 24.95 6.06 -6.66
C LEU A 280 25.55 4.71 -7.08
N PRO A 281 26.74 4.72 -7.71
CA PRO A 281 27.46 3.48 -8.00
C PRO A 281 28.03 2.86 -6.73
N VAL A 282 28.14 1.53 -6.73
CA VAL A 282 28.54 0.70 -5.58
C VAL A 282 30.04 0.52 -5.52
N VAL A 283 30.61 0.65 -4.34
CA VAL A 283 31.93 0.17 -3.95
C VAL A 283 31.75 -0.85 -2.81
N ILE A 284 32.48 -1.94 -2.85
CA ILE A 284 32.41 -2.99 -1.83
C ILE A 284 33.58 -2.86 -0.86
N ASP A 285 33.25 -2.56 0.41
CA ASP A 285 34.23 -2.47 1.51
C ASP A 285 33.47 -2.78 2.83
N ASP A 286 33.73 -3.97 3.38
CA ASP A 286 33.04 -4.43 4.58
C ASP A 286 33.30 -3.54 5.80
N SER A 287 34.55 -3.10 5.98
CA SER A 287 34.94 -2.28 7.12
C SER A 287 34.30 -0.88 7.08
N ALA A 288 34.32 -0.25 5.93
CA ALA A 288 33.74 1.07 5.73
C ALA A 288 32.21 1.02 5.81
N ALA A 289 31.57 0.00 5.23
CA ALA A 289 30.12 -0.18 5.28
C ALA A 289 29.62 -0.36 6.71
N ALA A 290 30.30 -1.13 7.55
CA ALA A 290 29.93 -1.39 8.92
C ALA A 290 29.93 -0.14 9.83
N GLN A 291 30.60 0.92 9.42
CA GLN A 291 30.62 2.20 10.14
C GLN A 291 29.47 3.15 9.77
N GLY A 292 28.73 2.79 8.73
CA GLY A 292 27.61 3.60 8.23
C GLY A 292 26.32 3.38 9.00
N GLN A 293 25.31 4.14 8.60
CA GLN A 293 23.95 4.02 9.15
C GLN A 293 23.15 2.99 8.36
N THR A 294 22.09 2.47 8.98
CA THR A 294 21.15 1.59 8.30
C THR A 294 20.37 2.35 7.23
N HIS A 295 20.32 1.79 6.04
CA HIS A 295 19.59 2.30 4.90
C HIS A 295 18.68 1.23 4.31
N TYR A 296 17.60 1.66 3.69
CA TYR A 296 16.84 0.85 2.74
C TYR A 296 17.53 0.97 1.39
N ILE A 297 17.88 -0.15 0.78
CA ILE A 297 18.69 -0.18 -0.44
C ILE A 297 18.02 -1.10 -1.45
N ILE A 298 17.86 -0.63 -2.68
CA ILE A 298 17.35 -1.42 -3.79
C ILE A 298 18.35 -1.45 -4.93
N ASN A 299 18.35 -2.56 -5.70
CA ASN A 299 18.99 -2.58 -7.01
C ASN A 299 18.11 -1.81 -8.02
N THR A 300 18.58 -1.65 -9.24
CA THR A 300 17.89 -0.90 -10.31
C THR A 300 17.09 -1.77 -11.26
N SER A 301 17.04 -3.07 -11.04
CA SER A 301 16.30 -4.03 -11.86
C SER A 301 14.81 -4.04 -11.53
N VAL A 302 13.97 -4.28 -12.53
CA VAL A 302 12.56 -4.61 -12.33
C VAL A 302 12.40 -6.11 -12.21
N SER A 303 12.84 -6.87 -13.19
CA SER A 303 12.65 -8.33 -13.26
C SER A 303 13.42 -9.10 -12.20
N ASP A 304 14.59 -8.63 -11.83
CA ASP A 304 15.44 -9.20 -10.79
C ASP A 304 15.58 -8.25 -9.59
N PHE A 305 14.47 -7.65 -9.21
CA PHE A 305 14.42 -6.70 -8.10
C PHE A 305 14.84 -7.35 -6.79
N ARG A 306 15.70 -6.65 -6.04
CA ARG A 306 16.11 -7.02 -4.69
C ARG A 306 16.24 -5.78 -3.84
N ALA A 307 15.82 -5.91 -2.58
CA ALA A 307 16.00 -4.88 -1.58
C ALA A 307 16.52 -5.47 -0.28
N VAL A 308 17.33 -4.70 0.42
CA VAL A 308 17.83 -5.02 1.77
C VAL A 308 17.76 -3.79 2.65
N ALA A 309 17.77 -4.00 3.97
CA ALA A 309 17.95 -2.94 4.96
C ALA A 309 19.18 -3.29 5.77
N THR A 310 20.24 -2.50 5.64
CA THR A 310 21.52 -2.77 6.30
C THR A 310 22.38 -1.50 6.38
N GLU A 311 23.45 -1.58 7.14
CA GLU A 311 24.44 -0.50 7.24
C GLU A 311 25.13 -0.29 5.89
N MET A 312 25.28 0.96 5.53
CA MET A 312 26.07 1.39 4.38
C MET A 312 26.61 2.80 4.63
N THR A 313 27.68 3.12 3.97
CA THR A 313 28.30 4.43 4.01
C THR A 313 28.17 5.12 2.67
N VAL A 314 27.83 6.40 2.69
CA VAL A 314 27.82 7.25 1.50
C VAL A 314 29.07 8.11 1.52
N SER A 315 29.88 8.01 0.48
CA SER A 315 31.02 8.92 0.27
C SER A 315 30.56 10.08 -0.61
N GLU A 316 30.37 11.23 -0.01
CA GLU A 316 30.00 12.45 -0.76
C GLU A 316 31.14 12.92 -1.67
N GLU A 317 32.37 12.77 -1.22
CA GLU A 317 33.55 13.14 -1.99
C GLU A 317 33.68 12.33 -3.28
N LYS A 318 33.52 11.00 -3.16
CA LYS A 318 33.65 10.08 -4.28
C LYS A 318 32.36 9.81 -5.03
N GLN A 319 31.22 10.26 -4.50
CA GLN A 319 29.89 10.00 -5.05
C GLN A 319 29.64 8.49 -5.25
N VAL A 320 29.89 7.70 -4.22
CA VAL A 320 29.68 6.25 -4.21
C VAL A 320 28.92 5.79 -2.97
N ALA A 321 28.20 4.68 -3.11
CA ALA A 321 27.57 3.94 -2.02
C ALA A 321 28.49 2.77 -1.65
N VAL A 322 28.93 2.73 -0.39
CA VAL A 322 29.82 1.69 0.11
C VAL A 322 29.03 0.62 0.80
N LEU A 323 28.99 -0.57 0.21
CA LEU A 323 28.24 -1.72 0.69
C LEU A 323 29.18 -2.80 1.24
N SER A 324 28.67 -3.62 2.16
CA SER A 324 29.30 -4.88 2.51
C SER A 324 29.18 -5.88 1.33
N ARG A 325 30.07 -6.85 1.31
CA ARG A 325 30.03 -7.95 0.34
C ARG A 325 28.71 -8.73 0.44
N GLN A 326 28.23 -8.95 1.66
CA GLN A 326 26.96 -9.64 1.91
C GLN A 326 25.77 -8.84 1.35
N ALA A 327 25.72 -7.53 1.56
CA ALA A 327 24.66 -6.67 1.02
C ALA A 327 24.67 -6.66 -0.51
N ALA A 328 25.84 -6.51 -1.12
CA ALA A 328 25.99 -6.53 -2.58
C ALA A 328 25.50 -7.87 -3.19
N ALA A 329 25.85 -8.98 -2.55
CA ALA A 329 25.39 -10.31 -2.97
C ALA A 329 23.86 -10.44 -2.85
N ALA A 330 23.28 -10.01 -1.73
CA ALA A 330 21.82 -10.04 -1.51
C ALA A 330 21.06 -9.17 -2.50
N LEU A 331 21.63 -8.04 -2.90
CA LEU A 331 21.07 -7.14 -3.93
C LEU A 331 21.36 -7.60 -5.36
N ASN A 332 22.20 -8.59 -5.52
CA ASN A 332 22.67 -9.06 -6.83
C ASN A 332 23.31 -7.93 -7.64
N VAL A 333 24.15 -7.14 -6.99
CA VAL A 333 24.91 -6.03 -7.64
C VAL A 333 26.41 -6.24 -7.53
N LYS A 334 27.13 -5.73 -8.53
CA LYS A 334 28.59 -5.72 -8.61
C LYS A 334 29.10 -4.29 -8.45
N GLU A 335 30.40 -4.15 -8.16
CA GLU A 335 31.04 -2.83 -8.14
C GLU A 335 30.81 -2.09 -9.44
N GLY A 336 30.52 -0.79 -9.33
CA GLY A 336 30.20 0.08 -10.45
C GLY A 336 28.74 0.08 -10.87
N GLU A 337 27.96 -0.93 -10.51
CA GLU A 337 26.51 -0.92 -10.71
C GLU A 337 25.85 0.02 -9.70
N HIS A 338 24.67 0.53 -10.04
CA HIS A 338 23.97 1.51 -9.21
C HIS A 338 22.99 0.87 -8.24
N VAL A 339 22.83 1.52 -7.11
CA VAL A 339 21.75 1.27 -6.15
C VAL A 339 21.02 2.57 -5.84
N ARG A 340 19.72 2.46 -5.52
CA ARG A 340 18.95 3.55 -4.94
C ARG A 340 18.73 3.27 -3.48
N PHE A 341 18.83 4.29 -2.63
CA PHE A 341 18.76 4.10 -1.18
C PHE A 341 18.21 5.34 -0.47
N ALA A 342 17.69 5.11 0.73
CA ALA A 342 17.28 6.16 1.66
C ALA A 342 17.63 5.73 3.09
N PRO A 343 17.93 6.68 3.98
CA PRO A 343 18.24 6.34 5.36
C PRO A 343 16.98 5.85 6.10
N VAL A 344 17.16 4.90 7.04
CA VAL A 344 16.07 4.43 7.90
C VAL A 344 15.62 5.54 8.84
N THR A 345 16.56 6.33 9.35
CA THR A 345 16.30 7.47 10.21
C THR A 345 16.74 8.75 9.51
N PHE A 346 15.80 9.66 9.30
CA PHE A 346 16.12 10.99 8.80
C PHE A 346 16.74 11.83 9.94
N ARG A 347 17.80 12.54 9.64
CA ARG A 347 18.30 13.61 10.52
C ARG A 347 17.49 14.86 10.21
N ASP A 348 16.91 15.44 11.26
CA ASP A 348 16.24 16.75 11.19
C ASP A 348 17.24 17.85 10.83
#